data_206da4e21567c9e6a038675bb3d9542b
#
_entry.id   206da4e21567c9e6a038675bb3d9542b
#
_cell.length_a   1.000
_cell.length_b   1.000
_cell.length_c   1.000
_cell.angle_alpha   90.00
_cell.angle_beta   90.00
_cell.angle_gamma   90.00
#
_symmetry.space_group_name_H-M   'P 1'
#
loop_
_entity.id
_entity.type
_entity.pdbx_description
1 polymer ?
#
loop_
_entity_poly.entity_id
_entity_poly.type
_entity_poly.pdbx_seq_one_letter_code
_entity_poly.pdbx_strand_id
1 'polypeptide(L)'
;PSVGLKAMVSKGYRNPTIREMYMFAPANPELKPEKLVNYELSYSQRLLEGALFYGMNLYYINGDNVIMSNGLTPPLNVNSGEIENWGVEANIGYRLSSHWNVNANYSWLHMENPVLAAPEHKLYAGADYVKGHWTVSTSIQYIKGLYTSVIINNKGVEQQDSFVLWNLRGSYRICRFADIFVKGENLLAQRYEINAGYPMPKTTFMGGINLNF
;
A
#
# COMPACT_ATOMS: atom_id res chain seq x y z
N PRO A 1 13.49 5.86 -27.16
CA PRO A 1 12.39 5.44 -26.28
C PRO A 1 12.42 3.93 -26.11
N SER A 2 12.34 3.42 -24.89
CA SER A 2 12.20 1.99 -24.60
C SER A 2 10.76 1.71 -24.17
N VAL A 3 10.18 0.69 -24.78
CA VAL A 3 8.85 0.18 -24.45
C VAL A 3 9.01 -1.20 -23.83
N GLY A 4 8.32 -1.46 -22.74
CA GLY A 4 8.21 -2.76 -22.10
C GLY A 4 6.75 -3.21 -22.06
N LEU A 5 6.49 -4.42 -22.50
CA LEU A 5 5.22 -5.12 -22.34
C LEU A 5 5.50 -6.45 -21.65
N LYS A 6 4.77 -6.75 -20.58
CA LYS A 6 4.93 -7.99 -19.81
C LYS A 6 3.56 -8.57 -19.48
N ALA A 7 3.37 -9.85 -19.76
CA ALA A 7 2.26 -10.63 -19.26
C ALA A 7 2.78 -11.68 -18.28
N MET A 8 2.09 -11.88 -17.17
CA MET A 8 2.48 -12.84 -16.14
C MET A 8 1.26 -13.56 -15.61
N VAL A 9 1.42 -14.86 -15.36
CA VAL A 9 0.48 -15.67 -14.58
C VAL A 9 1.27 -16.32 -13.46
N SER A 10 0.84 -16.13 -12.24
CA SER A 10 1.45 -16.76 -11.08
C SER A 10 0.40 -17.48 -10.24
N LYS A 11 0.79 -18.62 -9.67
CA LYS A 11 -0.03 -19.42 -8.77
C LYS A 11 0.72 -19.62 -7.47
N GLY A 12 0.06 -19.29 -6.37
CA GLY A 12 0.55 -19.48 -5.02
C GLY A 12 -0.43 -20.30 -4.19
N TYR A 13 0.06 -20.82 -3.09
CA TYR A 13 -0.77 -21.44 -2.05
C TYR A 13 -0.17 -21.14 -0.67
N ARG A 14 -1.03 -21.06 0.34
CA ARG A 14 -0.66 -20.87 1.72
C ARG A 14 -1.25 -22.01 2.56
N ASN A 15 -0.39 -22.74 3.26
CA ASN A 15 -0.87 -23.74 4.21
C ASN A 15 -1.46 -23.06 5.46
N PRO A 16 -2.49 -23.63 6.07
CA PRO A 16 -3.00 -23.17 7.36
C PRO A 16 -1.88 -23.17 8.40
N THR A 17 -1.84 -22.15 9.22
CA THR A 17 -0.91 -22.10 10.36
C THR A 17 -1.43 -22.94 11.53
N ILE A 18 -0.53 -23.38 12.41
CA ILE A 18 -0.90 -24.07 13.66
C ILE A 18 -1.87 -23.22 14.48
N ARG A 19 -1.66 -21.90 14.47
CA ARG A 19 -2.55 -20.95 15.14
C ARG A 19 -3.97 -20.99 14.59
N GLU A 20 -4.13 -21.02 13.27
CA GLU A 20 -5.44 -21.05 12.62
C GLU A 20 -6.16 -22.38 12.88
N MET A 21 -5.42 -23.48 12.95
CA MET A 21 -5.99 -24.83 13.18
C MET A 21 -6.34 -25.13 14.64
N TYR A 22 -5.50 -24.67 15.60
CA TYR A 22 -5.55 -25.20 16.97
C TYR A 22 -5.56 -24.16 18.10
N MET A 23 -5.19 -22.89 17.88
CA MET A 23 -4.97 -21.95 18.98
C MET A 23 -6.23 -21.53 19.68
N PHE A 24 -7.36 -21.50 18.99
CA PHE A 24 -8.65 -21.10 19.54
C PHE A 24 -9.65 -22.26 19.45
N ALA A 25 -10.41 -22.47 20.52
CA ALA A 25 -11.50 -23.44 20.52
C ALA A 25 -12.79 -22.82 19.94
N PRO A 26 -13.51 -23.54 19.04
CA PRO A 26 -13.23 -24.89 18.56
C PRO A 26 -12.08 -24.93 17.56
N ALA A 27 -11.25 -25.97 17.64
CA ALA A 27 -10.18 -26.22 16.67
C ALA A 27 -10.74 -26.76 15.34
N ASN A 28 -10.08 -26.43 14.22
CA ASN A 28 -10.39 -27.01 12.93
C ASN A 28 -9.11 -27.54 12.25
N PRO A 29 -8.76 -28.81 12.49
CA PRO A 29 -7.61 -29.44 11.86
C PRO A 29 -7.82 -29.77 10.36
N GLU A 30 -9.06 -29.68 9.87
CA GLU A 30 -9.44 -30.02 8.48
C GLU A 30 -9.27 -28.83 7.52
N LEU A 31 -8.66 -27.73 7.96
CA LEU A 31 -8.38 -26.60 7.11
C LEU A 31 -7.49 -26.98 5.92
N LYS A 32 -7.90 -26.60 4.73
CA LYS A 32 -7.19 -26.82 3.47
C LYS A 32 -6.30 -25.62 3.14
N PRO A 33 -5.24 -25.84 2.34
CA PRO A 33 -4.44 -24.74 1.82
C PRO A 33 -5.28 -23.77 0.99
N GLU A 34 -5.05 -22.48 1.21
CA GLU A 34 -5.54 -21.41 0.34
C GLU A 34 -4.81 -21.48 -1.00
N LYS A 35 -5.49 -21.14 -2.07
CA LYS A 35 -4.92 -21.08 -3.42
C LYS A 35 -5.18 -19.70 -4.01
N LEU A 36 -4.17 -19.14 -4.64
CA LEU A 36 -4.24 -17.84 -5.31
C LEU A 36 -3.68 -17.96 -6.72
N VAL A 37 -4.39 -17.44 -7.69
CA VAL A 37 -3.90 -17.25 -9.06
C VAL A 37 -3.96 -15.78 -9.38
N ASN A 38 -2.85 -15.24 -9.85
CA ASN A 38 -2.72 -13.83 -10.24
C ASN A 38 -2.35 -13.74 -11.72
N TYR A 39 -3.09 -12.93 -12.44
CA TYR A 39 -2.88 -12.58 -13.84
C TYR A 39 -2.50 -11.11 -13.91
N GLU A 40 -1.43 -10.78 -14.60
CA GLU A 40 -0.94 -9.42 -14.73
C GLU A 40 -0.59 -9.09 -16.18
N LEU A 41 -0.92 -7.86 -16.58
CA LEU A 41 -0.49 -7.27 -17.83
C LEU A 41 0.08 -5.88 -17.54
N SER A 42 1.38 -5.72 -17.80
CA SER A 42 2.11 -4.49 -17.52
C SER A 42 2.59 -3.85 -18.82
N TYR A 43 2.45 -2.55 -18.90
CA TYR A 43 3.04 -1.69 -19.92
C TYR A 43 3.94 -0.66 -19.25
N SER A 44 5.09 -0.38 -19.85
CA SER A 44 5.96 0.70 -19.39
C SER A 44 6.68 1.36 -20.56
N GLN A 45 6.96 2.64 -20.43
CA GLN A 45 7.69 3.39 -21.43
C GLN A 45 8.62 4.43 -20.80
N ARG A 46 9.78 4.61 -21.42
CA ARG A 46 10.72 5.69 -21.12
C ARG A 46 10.87 6.61 -22.32
N LEU A 47 10.71 7.90 -22.08
CA LEU A 47 10.76 8.97 -23.08
C LEU A 47 11.78 10.03 -22.63
N LEU A 48 12.04 11.03 -23.50
CA LEU A 48 12.89 12.17 -23.21
C LEU A 48 14.27 11.72 -22.67
N GLU A 49 14.93 10.81 -23.37
CA GLU A 49 16.24 10.27 -22.99
C GLU A 49 16.26 9.66 -21.57
N GLY A 50 15.10 9.12 -21.13
CA GLY A 50 14.93 8.54 -19.80
C GLY A 50 14.53 9.53 -18.72
N ALA A 51 14.30 10.81 -19.04
CA ALA A 51 13.81 11.79 -18.08
C ALA A 51 12.36 11.55 -17.68
N LEU A 52 11.54 11.00 -18.57
CA LEU A 52 10.14 10.64 -18.31
C LEU A 52 9.98 9.12 -18.34
N PHE A 53 9.44 8.57 -17.27
CA PHE A 53 9.00 7.18 -17.18
C PHE A 53 7.53 7.15 -16.82
N TYR A 54 6.77 6.27 -17.47
CA TYR A 54 5.42 5.92 -17.02
C TYR A 54 5.14 4.44 -17.23
N GLY A 55 4.24 3.91 -16.43
CA GLY A 55 3.83 2.53 -16.50
C GLY A 55 2.40 2.35 -16.03
N MET A 56 1.80 1.26 -16.47
CA MET A 56 0.47 0.81 -16.07
C MET A 56 0.49 -0.70 -15.89
N ASN A 57 -0.16 -1.17 -14.86
CA ASN A 57 -0.35 -2.58 -14.57
C ASN A 57 -1.85 -2.85 -14.40
N LEU A 58 -2.36 -3.87 -15.11
CA LEU A 58 -3.68 -4.42 -14.93
C LEU A 58 -3.50 -5.78 -14.25
N TYR A 59 -4.27 -6.07 -13.22
CA TYR A 59 -4.21 -7.34 -12.55
C TYR A 59 -5.58 -7.89 -12.20
N TYR A 60 -5.65 -9.23 -12.13
CA TYR A 60 -6.79 -9.98 -11.66
C TYR A 60 -6.30 -11.09 -10.76
N ILE A 61 -6.81 -11.14 -9.54
CA ILE A 61 -6.48 -12.13 -8.51
C ILE A 61 -7.73 -12.94 -8.20
N ASN A 62 -7.61 -14.25 -8.36
CA ASN A 62 -8.62 -15.20 -7.94
C ASN A 62 -8.05 -16.11 -6.85
N GLY A 63 -8.79 -16.27 -5.77
CA GLY A 63 -8.38 -17.07 -4.61
C GLY A 63 -9.50 -17.96 -4.11
N ASP A 64 -9.16 -19.22 -3.90
CA ASP A 64 -10.06 -20.23 -3.37
C ASP A 64 -9.62 -20.72 -2.00
N ASN A 65 -10.58 -21.22 -1.22
CA ASN A 65 -10.35 -21.78 0.11
C ASN A 65 -9.71 -20.80 1.11
N VAL A 66 -9.98 -19.51 0.99
CA VAL A 66 -9.45 -18.51 1.93
C VAL A 66 -9.96 -18.83 3.33
N ILE A 67 -9.03 -18.85 4.28
CA ILE A 67 -9.33 -19.17 5.67
C ILE A 67 -9.90 -17.92 6.35
N MET A 68 -11.13 -18.05 6.78
CA MET A 68 -11.87 -16.97 7.44
C MET A 68 -12.59 -17.49 8.68
N SER A 69 -12.85 -16.59 9.63
CA SER A 69 -13.74 -16.94 10.74
C SER A 69 -15.19 -17.00 10.25
N ASN A 70 -15.93 -18.02 10.65
CA ASN A 70 -17.36 -18.13 10.33
C ASN A 70 -18.25 -17.10 11.07
N GLY A 71 -17.68 -16.27 11.97
CA GLY A 71 -18.38 -15.24 12.73
C GLY A 71 -19.39 -15.76 13.74
N LEU A 72 -19.47 -17.06 13.98
CA LEU A 72 -20.33 -17.65 15.01
C LEU A 72 -19.71 -17.51 16.41
N THR A 73 -20.46 -17.83 17.44
CA THR A 73 -19.98 -17.87 18.82
C THR A 73 -20.12 -19.29 19.36
N PRO A 74 -18.99 -19.96 19.64
CA PRO A 74 -17.61 -19.55 19.45
C PRO A 74 -17.20 -19.49 17.97
N PRO A 75 -16.25 -18.60 17.59
CA PRO A 75 -15.80 -18.47 16.21
C PRO A 75 -14.96 -19.68 15.77
N LEU A 76 -15.16 -20.14 14.54
CA LEU A 76 -14.41 -21.24 13.93
C LEU A 76 -13.78 -20.78 12.62
N ASN A 77 -12.51 -21.07 12.41
CA ASN A 77 -11.87 -20.86 11.12
C ASN A 77 -12.31 -21.93 10.12
N VAL A 78 -12.71 -21.49 8.94
CA VAL A 78 -13.20 -22.35 7.85
C VAL A 78 -12.65 -21.87 6.51
N ASN A 79 -12.56 -22.78 5.51
CA ASN A 79 -12.21 -22.42 4.14
C ASN A 79 -13.48 -21.99 3.39
N SER A 80 -14.01 -20.84 3.72
CA SER A 80 -15.25 -20.31 3.11
C SER A 80 -15.05 -19.03 2.33
N GLY A 81 -13.84 -18.47 2.35
CA GLY A 81 -13.54 -17.24 1.65
C GLY A 81 -13.14 -17.48 0.21
N GLU A 82 -13.57 -16.55 -0.63
CA GLU A 82 -13.13 -16.39 -2.00
C GLU A 82 -12.56 -15.00 -2.16
N ILE A 83 -11.52 -14.88 -2.96
CA ILE A 83 -10.95 -13.59 -3.35
C ILE A 83 -11.15 -13.45 -4.84
N GLU A 84 -11.86 -12.41 -5.23
CA GLU A 84 -11.98 -11.99 -6.62
C GLU A 84 -11.72 -10.49 -6.68
N ASN A 85 -10.46 -10.16 -6.91
CA ASN A 85 -9.98 -8.79 -6.91
C ASN A 85 -9.37 -8.47 -8.27
N TRP A 86 -9.66 -7.29 -8.78
CA TRP A 86 -8.99 -6.79 -9.97
C TRP A 86 -8.73 -5.29 -9.84
N GLY A 87 -7.75 -4.83 -10.55
CA GLY A 87 -7.40 -3.44 -10.41
C GLY A 87 -6.42 -2.93 -11.45
N VAL A 88 -6.16 -1.65 -11.32
CA VAL A 88 -5.26 -0.89 -12.18
C VAL A 88 -4.28 -0.15 -11.29
N GLU A 89 -3.00 -0.24 -11.64
CA GLU A 89 -1.95 0.59 -11.08
C GLU A 89 -1.33 1.42 -12.20
N ALA A 90 -1.11 2.70 -11.94
CA ALA A 90 -0.41 3.59 -12.85
C ALA A 90 0.68 4.33 -12.09
N ASN A 91 1.82 4.53 -12.73
CA ASN A 91 2.92 5.29 -12.16
C ASN A 91 3.54 6.20 -13.22
N ILE A 92 4.04 7.33 -12.76
CA ILE A 92 4.77 8.29 -13.58
C ILE A 92 5.93 8.86 -12.75
N GLY A 93 7.09 9.02 -13.38
CA GLY A 93 8.24 9.69 -12.82
C GLY A 93 8.83 10.62 -13.87
N TYR A 94 9.10 11.85 -13.45
CA TYR A 94 9.66 12.85 -14.36
C TYR A 94 10.76 13.68 -13.72
N ARG A 95 11.92 13.65 -14.33
CA ARG A 95 13.03 14.56 -14.00
C ARG A 95 12.82 15.87 -14.75
N LEU A 96 12.14 16.82 -14.10
CA LEU A 96 11.81 18.13 -14.67
C LEU A 96 13.07 18.96 -14.98
N SER A 97 14.12 18.82 -14.16
CA SER A 97 15.40 19.50 -14.34
C SER A 97 16.51 18.77 -13.58
N SER A 98 17.72 19.31 -13.59
CA SER A 98 18.83 18.81 -12.76
C SER A 98 18.55 18.90 -11.25
N HIS A 99 17.55 19.66 -10.83
CA HIS A 99 17.24 19.90 -9.43
C HIS A 99 15.90 19.30 -8.99
N TRP A 100 14.97 19.07 -9.90
CA TRP A 100 13.60 18.65 -9.59
C TRP A 100 13.28 17.27 -10.15
N ASN A 101 12.85 16.38 -9.28
CA ASN A 101 12.21 15.11 -9.65
C ASN A 101 10.80 15.10 -9.08
N VAL A 102 9.84 14.64 -9.88
CA VAL A 102 8.46 14.46 -9.46
C VAL A 102 8.01 13.04 -9.80
N ASN A 103 7.17 12.47 -8.97
CA ASN A 103 6.57 11.17 -9.20
C ASN A 103 5.13 11.13 -8.71
N ALA A 104 4.35 10.25 -9.31
CA ALA A 104 3.02 9.95 -8.83
C ALA A 104 2.68 8.48 -9.10
N ASN A 105 1.92 7.89 -8.18
CA ASN A 105 1.39 6.54 -8.32
C ASN A 105 -0.09 6.58 -7.97
N TYR A 106 -0.88 5.86 -8.75
CA TYR A 106 -2.29 5.66 -8.48
C TYR A 106 -2.61 4.18 -8.54
N SER A 107 -3.37 3.69 -7.59
CA SER A 107 -3.95 2.35 -7.63
C SER A 107 -5.46 2.42 -7.40
N TRP A 108 -6.17 1.66 -8.18
CA TRP A 108 -7.57 1.36 -8.01
C TRP A 108 -7.75 -0.15 -7.89
N LEU A 109 -8.47 -0.57 -6.86
CA LEU A 109 -8.73 -1.95 -6.53
C LEU A 109 -10.23 -2.16 -6.39
N HIS A 110 -10.79 -3.06 -7.19
CA HIS A 110 -12.12 -3.60 -6.98
C HIS A 110 -12.03 -4.91 -6.20
N MET A 111 -12.84 -5.03 -5.18
CA MET A 111 -12.91 -6.21 -4.31
C MET A 111 -14.34 -6.70 -4.27
N GLU A 112 -14.59 -7.96 -4.64
CA GLU A 112 -15.90 -8.59 -4.46
C GLU A 112 -16.20 -8.75 -2.97
N ASN A 113 -15.20 -9.15 -2.20
CA ASN A 113 -15.27 -9.21 -0.74
C ASN A 113 -14.28 -8.20 -0.14
N PRO A 114 -14.71 -7.36 0.82
CA PRO A 114 -13.84 -6.39 1.48
C PRO A 114 -12.61 -7.05 2.12
N VAL A 115 -11.43 -6.47 1.90
CA VAL A 115 -10.17 -6.90 2.51
C VAL A 115 -9.70 -5.85 3.51
N LEU A 116 -9.37 -6.30 4.72
CA LEU A 116 -8.88 -5.42 5.79
C LEU A 116 -7.63 -4.68 5.36
N ALA A 117 -7.57 -3.39 5.64
CA ALA A 117 -6.46 -2.49 5.37
C ALA A 117 -6.11 -2.34 3.86
N ALA A 118 -6.99 -2.77 2.95
CA ALA A 118 -6.85 -2.58 1.52
C ALA A 118 -7.76 -1.42 1.05
N PRO A 119 -7.20 -0.30 0.56
CA PRO A 119 -8.00 0.80 0.04
C PRO A 119 -8.45 0.53 -1.40
N GLU A 120 -9.66 0.97 -1.74
CA GLU A 120 -10.16 0.96 -3.12
C GLU A 120 -9.39 1.94 -4.02
N HIS A 121 -9.05 3.11 -3.48
CA HIS A 121 -8.28 4.14 -4.19
C HIS A 121 -7.11 4.61 -3.35
N LYS A 122 -5.93 4.63 -3.93
CA LYS A 122 -4.73 5.19 -3.34
C LYS A 122 -3.99 6.02 -4.38
N LEU A 123 -3.81 7.30 -4.11
CA LEU A 123 -2.98 8.20 -4.90
C LEU A 123 -1.79 8.66 -4.04
N TYR A 124 -0.62 8.61 -4.61
CA TYR A 124 0.58 9.21 -4.06
C TYR A 124 1.17 10.17 -5.08
N ALA A 125 1.60 11.34 -4.65
CA ALA A 125 2.38 12.27 -5.44
C ALA A 125 3.53 12.81 -4.60
N GLY A 126 4.73 12.83 -5.17
CA GLY A 126 5.95 13.28 -4.52
C GLY A 126 6.76 14.22 -5.39
N ALA A 127 7.50 15.11 -4.75
CA ALA A 127 8.46 15.97 -5.40
C ALA A 127 9.73 16.10 -4.55
N ASP A 128 10.87 16.01 -5.21
CA ASP A 128 12.17 16.19 -4.61
C ASP A 128 12.89 17.36 -5.29
N TYR A 129 13.45 18.24 -4.47
CA TYR A 129 14.31 19.33 -4.90
C TYR A 129 15.69 19.17 -4.30
N VAL A 130 16.70 19.16 -5.15
CA VAL A 130 18.11 19.06 -4.72
C VAL A 130 18.92 20.19 -5.35
N LYS A 131 19.51 21.04 -4.53
CA LYS A 131 20.42 22.09 -5.01
C LYS A 131 21.52 22.36 -3.99
N GLY A 132 22.76 22.17 -4.40
CA GLY A 132 23.93 22.37 -3.54
C GLY A 132 23.88 21.45 -2.31
N HIS A 133 23.77 22.06 -1.14
CA HIS A 133 23.70 21.35 0.13
C HIS A 133 22.27 21.02 0.58
N TRP A 134 21.26 21.55 -0.09
CA TRP A 134 19.86 21.41 0.28
C TRP A 134 19.20 20.25 -0.46
N THR A 135 18.43 19.47 0.29
CA THR A 135 17.45 18.53 -0.25
C THR A 135 16.10 18.78 0.44
N VAL A 136 15.07 18.99 -0.35
CA VAL A 136 13.69 19.15 0.14
C VAL A 136 12.83 18.11 -0.57
N SER A 137 12.12 17.30 0.21
CA SER A 137 11.19 16.28 -0.29
C SER A 137 9.80 16.55 0.28
N THR A 138 8.79 16.49 -0.56
CA THR A 138 7.40 16.56 -0.13
C THR A 138 6.59 15.46 -0.77
N SER A 139 5.57 14.99 -0.06
CA SER A 139 4.64 13.99 -0.62
C SER A 139 3.22 14.21 -0.11
N ILE A 140 2.27 13.91 -0.98
CA ILE A 140 0.84 13.86 -0.67
C ILE A 140 0.36 12.44 -0.95
N GLN A 141 -0.44 11.89 -0.03
CA GLN A 141 -1.10 10.61 -0.19
C GLN A 141 -2.60 10.79 0.06
N TYR A 142 -3.42 10.40 -0.91
CA TYR A 142 -4.87 10.33 -0.78
C TYR A 142 -5.31 8.88 -0.72
N ILE A 143 -6.16 8.55 0.25
CA ILE A 143 -6.72 7.20 0.45
C ILE A 143 -8.23 7.31 0.54
N LYS A 144 -8.91 6.41 -0.15
CA LYS A 144 -10.38 6.29 -0.12
C LYS A 144 -10.78 4.82 -0.19
N GLY A 145 -11.87 4.47 0.47
CA GLY A 145 -12.40 3.11 0.48
C GLY A 145 -11.54 2.14 1.29
N LEU A 146 -10.95 2.60 2.38
CA LEU A 146 -10.14 1.76 3.27
C LEU A 146 -11.04 1.06 4.28
N TYR A 147 -11.06 -0.26 4.27
CA TYR A 147 -11.77 -1.07 5.26
C TYR A 147 -10.92 -1.24 6.53
N THR A 148 -11.42 -0.73 7.64
CA THR A 148 -10.74 -0.77 8.95
C THR A 148 -11.19 -1.93 9.82
N SER A 149 -12.33 -2.51 9.51
CA SER A 149 -12.84 -3.75 10.10
C SER A 149 -13.58 -4.57 9.06
N VAL A 150 -13.32 -5.87 9.04
CA VAL A 150 -14.02 -6.83 8.20
C VAL A 150 -14.37 -8.03 9.06
N ILE A 151 -15.62 -8.08 9.55
CA ILE A 151 -16.15 -9.22 10.31
C ILE A 151 -17.20 -9.90 9.45
N ILE A 152 -17.01 -11.19 9.21
CA ILE A 152 -17.95 -12.00 8.45
C ILE A 152 -19.28 -12.11 9.22
N ASN A 153 -20.39 -12.15 8.48
CA ASN A 153 -21.77 -12.20 8.97
C ASN A 153 -22.33 -10.91 9.57
N ASN A 154 -22.29 -9.81 8.80
CA ASN A 154 -23.13 -8.61 8.94
C ASN A 154 -22.99 -7.76 10.21
N LYS A 155 -21.93 -7.87 10.99
CA LYS A 155 -21.74 -7.07 12.20
C LYS A 155 -20.39 -6.41 12.28
N GLY A 156 -19.97 -5.63 11.27
CA GLY A 156 -18.79 -4.83 11.47
C GLY A 156 -17.86 -4.67 10.28
N VAL A 157 -18.41 -4.52 9.11
CA VAL A 157 -17.64 -3.92 8.02
C VAL A 157 -17.61 -2.42 8.27
N GLU A 158 -16.45 -1.89 8.61
CA GLU A 158 -16.25 -0.47 8.81
C GLU A 158 -15.31 0.08 7.77
N GLN A 159 -15.66 1.18 7.16
CA GLN A 159 -14.86 1.87 6.17
C GLN A 159 -14.44 3.24 6.71
N GLN A 160 -13.17 3.55 6.59
CA GLN A 160 -12.62 4.86 6.94
C GLN A 160 -13.05 5.90 5.91
N ASP A 161 -13.43 7.09 6.37
CA ASP A 161 -13.60 8.26 5.49
C ASP A 161 -12.30 8.54 4.74
N SER A 162 -12.43 9.09 3.53
CA SER A 162 -11.26 9.44 2.75
C SER A 162 -10.41 10.50 3.46
N PHE A 163 -9.09 10.35 3.36
CA PHE A 163 -8.16 11.26 4.00
C PHE A 163 -6.94 11.56 3.12
N VAL A 164 -6.28 12.67 3.45
CA VAL A 164 -5.08 13.15 2.76
C VAL A 164 -3.95 13.30 3.76
N LEU A 165 -2.82 12.68 3.52
CA LEU A 165 -1.61 12.84 4.31
C LEU A 165 -0.62 13.69 3.52
N TRP A 166 -0.15 14.76 4.12
CA TRP A 166 0.91 15.59 3.57
C TRP A 166 2.15 15.48 4.46
N ASN A 167 3.29 15.18 3.83
CA ASN A 167 4.58 15.06 4.50
C ASN A 167 5.59 15.98 3.84
N LEU A 168 6.51 16.52 4.66
CA LEU A 168 7.59 17.38 4.21
C LEU A 168 8.87 17.03 4.95
N ARG A 169 9.99 16.96 4.22
CA ARG A 169 11.32 16.79 4.79
C ARG A 169 12.28 17.78 4.16
N GLY A 170 13.04 18.48 5.01
CA GLY A 170 14.19 19.27 4.61
C GLY A 170 15.47 18.69 5.17
N SER A 171 16.53 18.63 4.38
CA SER A 171 17.85 18.26 4.87
C SER A 171 18.93 19.18 4.32
N TYR A 172 19.97 19.37 5.10
CA TYR A 172 21.11 20.20 4.76
C TYR A 172 22.41 19.42 5.00
N ARG A 173 23.23 19.32 3.96
CA ARG A 173 24.54 18.69 4.02
C ARG A 173 25.55 19.66 4.65
N ILE A 174 25.98 19.36 5.87
CA ILE A 174 26.97 20.17 6.59
C ILE A 174 28.36 19.95 5.98
N CYS A 175 28.70 18.68 5.75
CA CYS A 175 29.95 18.27 5.16
C CYS A 175 29.76 16.93 4.40
N ARG A 176 30.82 16.40 3.80
CA ARG A 176 30.75 15.16 2.99
C ARG A 176 30.26 13.92 3.74
N PHE A 177 30.32 13.93 5.08
CA PHE A 177 29.97 12.78 5.92
C PHE A 177 28.86 13.10 6.93
N ALA A 178 28.23 14.28 6.90
CA ALA A 178 27.17 14.65 7.84
C ALA A 178 26.07 15.50 7.19
N ASP A 179 24.82 15.06 7.37
CA ASP A 179 23.60 15.79 7.02
C ASP A 179 22.73 15.97 8.26
N ILE A 180 22.12 17.14 8.42
CA ILE A 180 21.02 17.34 9.38
C ILE A 180 19.69 17.31 8.62
N PHE A 181 18.62 16.87 9.28
CA PHE A 181 17.28 16.89 8.69
C PHE A 181 16.20 17.25 9.71
N VAL A 182 15.10 17.79 9.18
CA VAL A 182 13.82 17.93 9.87
C VAL A 182 12.74 17.33 8.97
N LYS A 183 11.81 16.60 9.57
CA LYS A 183 10.69 15.95 8.89
C LYS A 183 9.41 16.23 9.65
N GLY A 184 8.35 16.58 8.92
CA GLY A 184 6.98 16.63 9.41
C GLY A 184 6.11 15.63 8.67
N GLU A 185 5.34 14.84 9.38
CA GLU A 185 4.39 13.87 8.83
C GLU A 185 2.97 14.25 9.22
N ASN A 186 2.01 13.90 8.35
CA ASN A 186 0.60 14.22 8.51
C ASN A 186 0.38 15.70 8.89
N LEU A 187 0.97 16.62 8.11
CA LEU A 187 0.94 18.05 8.37
C LEU A 187 -0.47 18.66 8.33
N LEU A 188 -1.42 17.95 7.72
CA LEU A 188 -2.84 18.32 7.72
C LEU A 188 -3.59 17.85 8.99
N ALA A 189 -2.88 17.22 9.94
CA ALA A 189 -3.43 16.70 11.20
C ALA A 189 -4.67 15.80 11.01
N GLN A 190 -4.72 15.04 9.90
CA GLN A 190 -5.82 14.13 9.60
C GLN A 190 -5.97 13.07 10.68
N ARG A 191 -7.21 12.79 11.04
CA ARG A 191 -7.55 11.66 11.92
C ARG A 191 -7.94 10.49 11.04
N TYR A 192 -7.28 9.37 11.20
CA TYR A 192 -7.57 8.15 10.45
C TYR A 192 -7.13 6.92 11.24
N GLU A 193 -7.71 5.80 10.87
CA GLU A 193 -7.38 4.48 11.38
C GLU A 193 -7.08 3.55 10.19
N ILE A 194 -6.19 2.59 10.39
CA ILE A 194 -5.96 1.50 9.42
C ILE A 194 -6.69 0.25 9.92
N ASN A 195 -6.71 0.07 11.24
CA ASN A 195 -7.49 -0.94 11.92
C ASN A 195 -8.44 -0.25 12.92
N ALA A 196 -9.68 -0.64 12.96
CA ALA A 196 -10.69 -0.05 13.85
C ALA A 196 -10.25 -0.07 15.32
N GLY A 197 -10.38 1.07 15.98
CA GLY A 197 -9.97 1.26 17.37
C GLY A 197 -8.47 1.56 17.57
N TYR A 198 -7.69 1.68 16.51
CA TYR A 198 -6.27 2.03 16.56
C TYR A 198 -5.98 3.32 15.79
N PRO A 199 -6.23 4.50 16.40
CA PRO A 199 -6.02 5.78 15.75
C PRO A 199 -4.55 6.02 15.46
N MET A 200 -4.28 6.45 14.24
CA MET A 200 -2.94 6.80 13.80
C MET A 200 -2.51 8.18 14.32
N PRO A 201 -1.20 8.41 14.49
CA PRO A 201 -0.70 9.70 14.95
C PRO A 201 -1.16 10.84 14.04
N LYS A 202 -1.53 11.95 14.65
CA LYS A 202 -1.73 13.22 13.95
C LYS A 202 -0.37 13.77 13.48
N THR A 203 -0.24 15.06 13.35
CA THR A 203 1.03 15.69 12.96
C THR A 203 2.16 15.30 13.91
N THR A 204 3.24 14.79 13.33
CA THR A 204 4.47 14.45 14.04
C THR A 204 5.65 15.18 13.42
N PHE A 205 6.62 15.53 14.25
CA PHE A 205 7.87 16.14 13.82
C PHE A 205 9.05 15.31 14.31
N MET A 206 10.05 15.22 13.47
CA MET A 206 11.26 14.46 13.72
C MET A 206 12.48 15.24 13.21
N GLY A 207 13.57 15.24 13.94
CA GLY A 207 14.84 15.83 13.50
C GLY A 207 15.98 14.90 13.84
N GLY A 208 17.06 14.97 13.09
CA GLY A 208 18.21 14.12 13.32
C GLY A 208 19.42 14.49 12.47
N ILE A 209 20.47 13.70 12.68
CA ILE A 209 21.73 13.79 11.95
C ILE A 209 22.00 12.42 11.32
N ASN A 210 22.32 12.43 10.02
CA ASN A 210 22.81 11.26 9.31
C ASN A 210 24.34 11.35 9.20
N LEU A 211 25.03 10.30 9.58
CA LEU A 211 26.48 10.18 9.43
C LEU A 211 26.79 9.08 8.41
N ASN A 212 27.59 9.43 7.39
CA ASN A 212 28.02 8.53 6.30
C ASN A 212 29.54 8.36 6.39
N PHE A 213 30.00 7.18 6.69
CA PHE A 213 31.43 6.83 6.85
C PHE A 213 31.96 6.08 5.65
#